data_64ff5304dee508b83c1edb2e658677db
#
_entry.id   64ff5304dee508b83c1edb2e658677db
#
_cell.length_a   1.000
_cell.length_b   1.000
_cell.length_c   1.000
_cell.angle_alpha   90.00
_cell.angle_beta   90.00
_cell.angle_gamma   90.00
#
_symmetry.space_group_name_H-M   'P 1'
#
loop_
_entity.id
_entity.type
_entity.pdbx_description
1 polymer ?
#
loop_
_entity_poly.entity_id
_entity_poly.type
_entity_poly.pdbx_seq_one_letter_code
_entity_poly.pdbx_strand_id
1 'polypeptide(L)'
;MNFDHDVIVLGGGSAGYAAARTAREAGADVAIVDPGPLGGLCILRGCMPSKAILRSSDIMSLLRRAGEFGLRAGDIGADLSAIIDRKDRLIREFADYRVEQLRGFTLYEDYGRFLSPHQIDVAGRTLSAPTFVIATGSVIGHVPIPGLDEAGYITSDEALELRDPPAS
;
A
#
# COMPACT_ATOMS: atom_id res chain seq x y z
N MET A 1 11.75 2.08 -34.34
CA MET A 1 10.35 1.77 -33.92
C MET A 1 9.87 2.98 -33.14
N ASN A 2 8.68 3.48 -33.45
CA ASN A 2 8.04 4.48 -32.58
C ASN A 2 7.35 3.72 -31.45
N PHE A 3 7.73 3.97 -30.22
CA PHE A 3 7.04 3.46 -29.03
C PHE A 3 6.00 4.47 -28.58
N ASP A 4 4.98 4.01 -27.85
CA ASP A 4 3.94 4.88 -27.29
C ASP A 4 4.47 5.70 -26.11
N HIS A 5 5.38 5.12 -25.30
CA HIS A 5 6.04 5.73 -24.16
C HIS A 5 7.52 5.32 -24.09
N ASP A 6 8.35 6.11 -23.41
CA ASP A 6 9.74 5.74 -23.14
C ASP A 6 9.84 4.69 -22.03
N VAL A 7 8.96 4.81 -21.02
CA VAL A 7 8.91 3.89 -19.88
C VAL A 7 7.45 3.60 -19.52
N ILE A 8 7.11 2.32 -19.36
CA ILE A 8 5.84 1.91 -18.78
C ILE A 8 6.11 1.24 -17.44
N VAL A 9 5.47 1.74 -16.37
CA VAL A 9 5.58 1.21 -15.02
C VAL A 9 4.33 0.42 -14.69
N LEU A 10 4.50 -0.85 -14.35
CA LEU A 10 3.41 -1.72 -13.90
C LEU A 10 3.30 -1.66 -12.38
N GLY A 11 2.25 -1.03 -11.88
CA GLY A 11 1.97 -0.79 -10.47
C GLY A 11 2.31 0.63 -10.01
N GLY A 12 1.34 1.34 -9.44
CA GLY A 12 1.43 2.72 -8.92
C GLY A 12 1.73 2.81 -7.41
N GLY A 13 2.14 1.70 -6.79
CA GLY A 13 2.57 1.68 -5.39
C GLY A 13 3.85 2.48 -5.14
N SER A 14 4.43 2.36 -3.95
CA SER A 14 5.60 3.17 -3.55
C SER A 14 6.80 3.01 -4.50
N ALA A 15 7.10 1.79 -4.93
CA ALA A 15 8.20 1.52 -5.85
C ALA A 15 7.92 2.06 -7.26
N GLY A 16 6.71 1.78 -7.79
CA GLY A 16 6.35 2.22 -9.13
C GLY A 16 6.24 3.74 -9.24
N TYR A 17 5.64 4.41 -8.25
CA TYR A 17 5.63 5.87 -8.21
C TYR A 17 7.04 6.46 -8.15
N ALA A 18 7.95 5.89 -7.33
CA ALA A 18 9.33 6.36 -7.27
C ALA A 18 10.03 6.20 -8.62
N ALA A 19 9.87 5.04 -9.27
CA ALA A 19 10.44 4.78 -10.59
C ALA A 19 9.88 5.75 -11.66
N ALA A 20 8.56 5.91 -11.71
CA ALA A 20 7.91 6.81 -12.65
C ALA A 20 8.36 8.27 -12.46
N ARG A 21 8.43 8.73 -11.21
CA ARG A 21 8.91 10.08 -10.91
C ARG A 21 10.35 10.28 -11.36
N THR A 22 11.25 9.35 -11.03
CA THR A 22 12.66 9.44 -11.40
C THR A 22 12.87 9.43 -12.92
N ALA A 23 12.14 8.56 -13.63
CA ALA A 23 12.19 8.51 -15.09
C ALA A 23 11.71 9.83 -15.71
N ARG A 24 10.61 10.39 -15.23
CA ARG A 24 10.08 11.69 -15.69
C ARG A 24 11.02 12.84 -15.38
N GLU A 25 11.65 12.86 -14.21
CA GLU A 25 12.67 13.86 -13.83
C GLU A 25 13.91 13.78 -14.76
N ALA A 26 14.20 12.60 -15.32
CA ALA A 26 15.23 12.40 -16.34
C ALA A 26 14.75 12.75 -17.77
N GLY A 27 13.53 13.23 -17.95
CA GLY A 27 12.97 13.69 -19.23
C GLY A 27 12.25 12.63 -20.05
N ALA A 28 12.01 11.43 -19.50
CA ALA A 28 11.28 10.37 -20.19
C ALA A 28 9.75 10.62 -20.20
N ASP A 29 9.08 10.21 -21.28
CA ASP A 29 7.64 10.05 -21.31
C ASP A 29 7.26 8.75 -20.59
N VAL A 30 6.46 8.87 -19.53
CA VAL A 30 6.18 7.77 -18.60
C VAL A 30 4.67 7.53 -18.48
N ALA A 31 4.26 6.27 -18.67
CA ALA A 31 2.94 5.79 -18.31
C ALA A 31 3.01 4.85 -17.10
N ILE A 32 1.92 4.85 -16.32
CA ILE A 32 1.70 3.92 -15.21
C ILE A 32 0.47 3.07 -15.54
N VAL A 33 0.56 1.77 -15.27
CA VAL A 33 -0.55 0.82 -15.40
C VAL A 33 -0.80 0.22 -14.02
N ASP A 34 -1.99 0.45 -13.45
CA ASP A 34 -2.35 -0.03 -12.12
C ASP A 34 -3.87 -0.28 -12.05
N PRO A 35 -4.33 -1.52 -11.79
CA PRO A 35 -5.76 -1.83 -11.74
C PRO A 35 -6.47 -1.25 -10.50
N GLY A 36 -5.71 -0.65 -9.58
CA GLY A 36 -6.24 -0.21 -8.29
C GLY A 36 -6.40 -1.34 -7.24
N PRO A 37 -6.82 -0.99 -6.03
CA PRO A 37 -7.00 0.39 -5.56
C PRO A 37 -5.69 1.17 -5.52
N LEU A 38 -5.73 2.41 -6.05
CA LEU A 38 -4.55 3.26 -6.15
C LEU A 38 -4.01 3.64 -4.76
N GLY A 39 -2.69 3.72 -4.63
CA GLY A 39 -2.00 3.97 -3.37
C GLY A 39 -0.99 2.89 -3.01
N GLY A 40 -1.27 1.65 -3.43
CA GLY A 40 -0.39 0.50 -3.28
C GLY A 40 -0.37 -0.08 -1.85
N LEU A 41 0.20 -1.28 -1.75
CA LEU A 41 0.20 -2.10 -0.53
C LEU A 41 0.72 -1.36 0.71
N CYS A 42 1.82 -0.63 0.59
CA CYS A 42 2.44 0.06 1.74
C CYS A 42 1.51 1.07 2.40
N ILE A 43 0.76 1.86 1.60
CA ILE A 43 -0.17 2.85 2.13
C ILE A 43 -1.44 2.17 2.63
N LEU A 44 -2.03 1.27 1.82
CA LEU A 44 -3.38 0.78 2.06
C LEU A 44 -3.45 -0.36 3.09
N ARG A 45 -2.49 -1.30 3.06
CA ARG A 45 -2.57 -2.57 3.81
C ARG A 45 -1.26 -3.00 4.47
N GLY A 46 -0.25 -2.14 4.55
CA GLY A 46 1.09 -2.54 5.02
C GLY A 46 1.72 -1.56 5.99
N CYS A 47 2.71 -0.83 5.51
CA CYS A 47 3.58 0.01 6.33
C CYS A 47 2.82 1.10 7.09
N MET A 48 1.93 1.82 6.41
CA MET A 48 1.27 2.98 7.01
C MET A 48 0.24 2.57 8.07
N PRO A 49 -0.72 1.66 7.80
CA PRO A 49 -1.67 1.23 8.81
C PRO A 49 -0.99 0.60 10.04
N SER A 50 0.02 -0.26 9.85
CA SER A 50 0.74 -0.86 10.97
C SER A 50 1.44 0.19 11.83
N LYS A 51 2.11 1.19 11.23
CA LYS A 51 2.76 2.29 11.97
C LYS A 51 1.76 3.19 12.67
N ALA A 52 0.59 3.42 12.09
CA ALA A 52 -0.46 4.20 12.73
C ALA A 52 -0.97 3.54 14.02
N ILE A 53 -1.15 2.21 14.01
CA ILE A 53 -1.55 1.42 15.20
C ILE A 53 -0.39 1.36 16.21
N LEU A 54 0.82 1.03 15.77
CA LEU A 54 2.01 0.97 16.65
C LEU A 54 2.25 2.29 17.37
N ARG A 55 1.96 3.44 16.75
CA ARG A 55 2.11 4.73 17.40
C ARG A 55 1.20 4.87 18.63
N SER A 56 0.00 4.31 18.62
CA SER A 56 -0.87 4.26 19.79
C SER A 56 -0.30 3.35 20.88
N SER A 57 0.29 2.22 20.50
CA SER A 57 1.00 1.33 21.42
C SER A 57 2.22 1.99 22.08
N ASP A 58 3.02 2.75 21.31
CA ASP A 58 4.16 3.51 21.83
C ASP A 58 3.72 4.53 22.90
N ILE A 59 2.64 5.27 22.63
CA ILE A 59 2.08 6.24 23.58
C ILE A 59 1.58 5.53 24.84
N MET A 60 0.90 4.42 24.72
CA MET A 60 0.46 3.59 25.85
C MET A 60 1.65 3.13 26.69
N SER A 61 2.72 2.68 26.04
CA SER A 61 3.96 2.29 26.73
C SER A 61 4.60 3.45 27.51
N LEU A 62 4.64 4.64 26.91
CA LEU A 62 5.15 5.84 27.58
C LEU A 62 4.27 6.25 28.77
N LEU A 63 2.95 6.20 28.64
CA LEU A 63 2.02 6.50 29.73
C LEU A 63 2.20 5.54 30.92
N ARG A 64 2.39 4.25 30.66
CA ARG A 64 2.66 3.24 31.70
C ARG A 64 3.98 3.48 32.44
N ARG A 65 4.93 4.11 31.77
CA ARG A 65 6.26 4.43 32.29
C ARG A 65 6.40 5.89 32.75
N ALA A 66 5.30 6.64 32.83
CA ALA A 66 5.31 8.06 33.16
C ALA A 66 6.11 8.38 34.47
N GLY A 67 6.05 7.48 35.44
CA GLY A 67 6.79 7.63 36.71
C GLY A 67 8.31 7.70 36.57
N GLU A 68 8.88 7.06 35.55
CA GLU A 68 10.32 7.12 35.23
C GLU A 68 10.76 8.55 34.86
N PHE A 69 9.81 9.37 34.39
CA PHE A 69 10.01 10.77 33.97
C PHE A 69 9.50 11.76 35.01
N GLY A 70 9.14 11.32 36.24
CA GLY A 70 8.55 12.18 37.27
C GLY A 70 7.11 12.63 36.98
N LEU A 71 6.44 12.01 36.00
CA LEU A 71 5.07 12.33 35.62
C LEU A 71 4.08 11.37 36.27
N ARG A 72 2.83 11.82 36.42
CA ARG A 72 1.70 10.98 36.87
C ARG A 72 0.71 10.82 35.73
N ALA A 73 0.44 9.58 35.35
CA ALA A 73 -0.68 9.22 34.48
C ALA A 73 -1.77 8.58 35.36
N GLY A 74 -3.02 9.01 35.18
CA GLY A 74 -4.19 8.43 35.85
C GLY A 74 -4.58 7.08 35.22
N ASP A 75 -5.86 6.73 35.30
CA ASP A 75 -6.40 5.55 34.60
C ASP A 75 -6.13 5.66 33.09
N ILE A 76 -5.34 4.70 32.59
CA ILE A 76 -5.01 4.61 31.18
C ILE A 76 -5.68 3.37 30.60
N GLY A 77 -6.40 3.56 29.51
CA GLY A 77 -7.07 2.49 28.75
C GLY A 77 -6.83 2.65 27.26
N ALA A 78 -7.21 1.65 26.50
CA ALA A 78 -7.20 1.68 25.05
C ALA A 78 -8.58 1.36 24.51
N ASP A 79 -9.01 2.16 23.56
CA ASP A 79 -10.18 1.90 22.72
C ASP A 79 -9.66 1.51 21.33
N LEU A 80 -9.73 0.21 21.03
CA LEU A 80 -9.21 -0.32 19.77
C LEU A 80 -9.99 0.24 18.58
N SER A 81 -11.31 0.39 18.72
CA SER A 81 -12.15 0.95 17.64
C SER A 81 -11.73 2.39 17.30
N ALA A 82 -11.49 3.22 18.31
CA ALA A 82 -11.01 4.59 18.11
C ALA A 82 -9.59 4.63 17.51
N ILE A 83 -8.73 3.67 17.85
CA ILE A 83 -7.39 3.52 17.24
C ILE A 83 -7.52 3.18 15.76
N ILE A 84 -8.41 2.27 15.40
CA ILE A 84 -8.67 1.89 14.01
C ILE A 84 -9.27 3.06 13.24
N ASP A 85 -10.25 3.77 13.78
CA ASP A 85 -10.83 4.97 13.15
C ASP A 85 -9.77 6.05 12.86
N ARG A 86 -8.84 6.25 13.81
CA ARG A 86 -7.70 7.15 13.59
C ARG A 86 -6.79 6.64 12.46
N LYS A 87 -6.47 5.34 12.43
CA LYS A 87 -5.71 4.70 11.36
C LYS A 87 -6.41 4.95 10.03
N ASP A 88 -7.69 4.65 9.91
CA ASP A 88 -8.46 4.77 8.66
C ASP A 88 -8.46 6.20 8.11
N ARG A 89 -8.61 7.20 8.98
CA ARG A 89 -8.51 8.61 8.58
C ARG A 89 -7.15 8.93 7.98
N LEU A 90 -6.06 8.56 8.67
CA LEU A 90 -4.70 8.81 8.21
C LEU A 90 -4.40 8.10 6.87
N ILE A 91 -4.87 6.84 6.73
CA ILE A 91 -4.65 6.09 5.50
C ILE A 91 -5.39 6.72 4.33
N ARG A 92 -6.63 7.20 4.51
CA ARG A 92 -7.36 7.94 3.47
C ARG A 92 -6.60 9.19 3.03
N GLU A 93 -6.12 10.02 3.96
CA GLU A 93 -5.34 11.22 3.63
C GLU A 93 -4.09 10.90 2.80
N PHE A 94 -3.34 9.86 3.17
CA PHE A 94 -2.16 9.42 2.41
C PHE A 94 -2.50 8.80 1.06
N ALA A 95 -3.59 8.04 0.98
CA ALA A 95 -4.05 7.43 -0.27
C ALA A 95 -4.50 8.51 -1.26
N ASP A 96 -5.31 9.47 -0.81
CA ASP A 96 -5.80 10.58 -1.64
C ASP A 96 -4.62 11.40 -2.20
N TYR A 97 -3.65 11.73 -1.37
CA TYR A 97 -2.43 12.41 -1.81
C TYR A 97 -1.64 11.61 -2.86
N ARG A 98 -1.53 10.28 -2.70
CA ARG A 98 -0.86 9.42 -3.66
C ARG A 98 -1.64 9.33 -4.98
N VAL A 99 -2.96 9.22 -4.92
CA VAL A 99 -3.82 9.20 -6.11
C VAL A 99 -3.66 10.49 -6.92
N GLU A 100 -3.63 11.64 -6.26
CA GLU A 100 -3.37 12.93 -6.91
C GLU A 100 -2.01 12.95 -7.62
N GLN A 101 -0.97 12.44 -6.97
CA GLN A 101 0.36 12.34 -7.57
C GLN A 101 0.40 11.40 -8.79
N LEU A 102 -0.32 10.27 -8.75
CA LEU A 102 -0.39 9.32 -9.86
C LEU A 102 -1.14 9.91 -11.05
N ARG A 103 -2.21 10.68 -10.82
CA ARG A 103 -2.96 11.39 -11.86
C ARG A 103 -2.15 12.44 -12.62
N GLY A 104 -1.00 12.82 -12.09
CA GLY A 104 -0.01 13.65 -12.80
C GLY A 104 0.76 12.91 -13.91
N PHE A 105 0.57 11.60 -14.08
CA PHE A 105 1.13 10.77 -15.15
C PHE A 105 0.03 10.34 -16.13
N THR A 106 0.44 9.80 -17.27
CA THR A 106 -0.46 9.00 -18.09
C THR A 106 -0.77 7.72 -17.31
N LEU A 107 -1.99 7.59 -16.80
CA LEU A 107 -2.43 6.49 -15.94
C LEU A 107 -3.45 5.64 -16.67
N TYR A 108 -3.19 4.34 -16.73
CA TYR A 108 -4.10 3.32 -17.22
C TYR A 108 -4.58 2.48 -16.03
N GLU A 109 -5.85 2.65 -15.65
CA GLU A 109 -6.44 1.97 -14.50
C GLU A 109 -7.00 0.60 -14.88
N ASP A 110 -6.10 -0.32 -15.27
CA ASP A 110 -6.43 -1.71 -15.61
C ASP A 110 -5.20 -2.62 -15.47
N TYR A 111 -5.39 -3.93 -15.68
CA TYR A 111 -4.33 -4.91 -15.67
C TYR A 111 -3.49 -4.85 -16.95
N GLY A 112 -2.16 -4.90 -16.78
CA GLY A 112 -1.23 -5.05 -17.90
C GLY A 112 -0.81 -6.50 -18.08
N ARG A 113 -0.87 -7.00 -19.32
CA ARG A 113 -0.41 -8.33 -19.71
C ARG A 113 0.63 -8.22 -20.83
N PHE A 114 1.83 -8.76 -20.64
CA PHE A 114 2.86 -8.78 -21.67
C PHE A 114 2.40 -9.59 -22.89
N LEU A 115 2.56 -8.99 -24.06
CA LEU A 115 2.41 -9.61 -25.37
C LEU A 115 3.77 -9.94 -26.01
N SER A 116 4.78 -9.12 -25.70
CA SER A 116 6.16 -9.27 -26.15
C SER A 116 7.10 -8.55 -25.18
N PRO A 117 8.44 -8.59 -25.35
CA PRO A 117 9.37 -7.82 -24.52
C PRO A 117 9.13 -6.30 -24.53
N HIS A 118 8.44 -5.79 -25.55
CA HIS A 118 8.22 -4.35 -25.76
C HIS A 118 6.75 -3.96 -25.86
N GLN A 119 5.83 -4.89 -25.60
CA GLN A 119 4.39 -4.62 -25.72
C GLN A 119 3.60 -5.26 -24.58
N ILE A 120 2.59 -4.52 -24.09
CA ILE A 120 1.59 -5.02 -23.16
C ILE A 120 0.18 -4.77 -23.72
N ASP A 121 -0.75 -5.62 -23.34
CA ASP A 121 -2.18 -5.38 -23.47
C ASP A 121 -2.71 -4.78 -22.17
N VAL A 122 -3.49 -3.70 -22.29
CA VAL A 122 -4.20 -3.07 -21.18
C VAL A 122 -5.64 -2.81 -21.64
N ALA A 123 -6.58 -3.55 -21.11
CA ALA A 123 -8.01 -3.48 -21.49
C ALA A 123 -8.26 -3.58 -23.01
N GLY A 124 -7.55 -4.45 -23.72
CA GLY A 124 -7.65 -4.63 -25.17
C GLY A 124 -6.90 -3.58 -26.00
N ARG A 125 -6.19 -2.66 -25.36
CA ARG A 125 -5.31 -1.69 -26.02
C ARG A 125 -3.86 -2.15 -25.89
N THR A 126 -3.17 -2.29 -27.03
CA THR A 126 -1.73 -2.54 -27.03
C THR A 126 -0.97 -1.26 -26.77
N LEU A 127 -0.10 -1.27 -25.78
CA LEU A 127 0.86 -0.21 -25.44
C LEU A 127 2.29 -0.74 -25.63
N SER A 128 3.19 0.14 -26.08
CA SER A 128 4.58 -0.22 -26.37
C SER A 128 5.58 0.72 -25.70
N ALA A 129 6.68 0.15 -25.20
CA ALA A 129 7.81 0.89 -24.66
C ALA A 129 9.12 0.11 -24.83
N PRO A 130 10.27 0.79 -24.94
CA PRO A 130 11.57 0.14 -24.89
C PRO A 130 11.90 -0.39 -23.50
N THR A 131 11.30 0.21 -22.43
CA THR A 131 11.60 -0.12 -21.03
C THR A 131 10.32 -0.33 -20.23
N PHE A 132 10.29 -1.40 -19.44
CA PHE A 132 9.25 -1.67 -18.47
C PHE A 132 9.83 -1.76 -17.07
N VAL A 133 9.12 -1.20 -16.09
CA VAL A 133 9.40 -1.37 -14.66
C VAL A 133 8.28 -2.18 -14.03
N ILE A 134 8.61 -3.36 -13.51
CA ILE A 134 7.64 -4.23 -12.84
C ILE A 134 7.67 -3.92 -11.34
N ALA A 135 6.62 -3.28 -10.84
CA ALA A 135 6.45 -2.83 -9.46
C ALA A 135 5.06 -3.21 -8.92
N THR A 136 4.60 -4.40 -9.26
CA THR A 136 3.23 -4.88 -9.01
C THR A 136 2.94 -5.23 -7.55
N GLY A 137 3.92 -5.10 -6.65
CA GLY A 137 3.77 -5.36 -5.22
C GLY A 137 3.68 -6.85 -4.89
N SER A 138 2.94 -7.16 -3.84
CA SER A 138 2.73 -8.53 -3.36
C SER A 138 1.31 -8.72 -2.83
N VAL A 139 0.91 -9.96 -2.73
CA VAL A 139 -0.32 -10.41 -2.07
C VAL A 139 0.02 -11.41 -0.99
N ILE A 140 -0.90 -11.63 -0.06
CA ILE A 140 -0.74 -12.67 0.97
C ILE A 140 -0.68 -14.03 0.28
N GLY A 141 0.38 -14.77 0.56
CA GLY A 141 0.55 -16.13 0.05
C GLY A 141 -0.25 -17.13 0.90
N HIS A 142 -0.89 -18.09 0.23
CA HIS A 142 -1.48 -19.23 0.92
C HIS A 142 -0.37 -20.24 1.28
N VAL A 143 -0.29 -20.62 2.55
CA VAL A 143 0.65 -21.63 3.03
C VAL A 143 -0.11 -22.95 3.21
N PRO A 144 0.27 -24.03 2.54
CA PRO A 144 -0.45 -25.30 2.58
C PRO A 144 -0.14 -26.07 3.89
N ILE A 145 -0.71 -25.60 4.99
CA ILE A 145 -0.65 -26.28 6.30
C ILE A 145 -1.94 -27.05 6.47
N PRO A 146 -1.89 -28.37 6.65
CA PRO A 146 -3.11 -29.17 6.89
C PRO A 146 -3.92 -28.67 8.10
N GLY A 147 -5.20 -28.42 7.90
CA GLY A 147 -6.11 -27.90 8.94
C GLY A 147 -6.10 -26.38 9.13
N LEU A 148 -5.26 -25.62 8.38
CA LEU A 148 -5.19 -24.17 8.54
C LEU A 148 -6.49 -23.47 8.14
N ASP A 149 -7.07 -23.89 7.03
CA ASP A 149 -8.32 -23.28 6.52
C ASP A 149 -9.50 -23.58 7.44
N GLU A 150 -9.55 -24.81 7.97
CA GLU A 150 -10.59 -25.22 8.91
C GLU A 150 -10.45 -24.57 10.30
N ALA A 151 -9.23 -24.19 10.69
CA ALA A 151 -8.97 -23.52 11.96
C ALA A 151 -9.48 -22.06 11.99
N GLY A 152 -9.68 -21.45 10.84
CA GLY A 152 -10.14 -20.04 10.75
C GLY A 152 -9.08 -19.07 11.22
N TYR A 153 -8.01 -18.92 10.44
CA TYR A 153 -6.96 -17.94 10.72
C TYR A 153 -7.29 -16.56 10.16
N ILE A 154 -6.61 -15.55 10.67
CA ILE A 154 -6.60 -14.19 10.09
C ILE A 154 -5.21 -13.88 9.56
N THR A 155 -5.15 -13.03 8.56
CA THR A 155 -3.90 -12.55 7.98
C THR A 155 -3.55 -11.15 8.52
N SER A 156 -2.44 -10.58 8.03
CA SER A 156 -2.07 -9.20 8.39
C SER A 156 -3.13 -8.19 7.97
N ASP A 157 -3.86 -8.45 6.88
CA ASP A 157 -4.86 -7.52 6.36
C ASP A 157 -6.05 -7.44 7.34
N GLU A 158 -6.60 -8.58 7.76
CA GLU A 158 -7.69 -8.63 8.75
C GLU A 158 -7.22 -8.14 10.13
N ALA A 159 -5.99 -8.48 10.53
CA ALA A 159 -5.46 -8.05 11.82
C ALA A 159 -5.36 -6.52 11.95
N LEU A 160 -5.12 -5.80 10.86
CA LEU A 160 -5.08 -4.34 10.83
C LEU A 160 -6.47 -3.69 10.85
N GLU A 161 -7.54 -4.47 10.71
CA GLU A 161 -8.93 -4.01 10.71
C GLU A 161 -9.72 -4.46 11.95
N LEU A 162 -9.10 -5.23 12.85
CA LEU A 162 -9.74 -5.68 14.09
C LEU A 162 -10.15 -4.48 14.96
N ARG A 163 -11.45 -4.41 15.30
CA ARG A 163 -12.01 -3.38 16.18
C ARG A 163 -12.18 -3.85 17.61
N ASP A 164 -12.33 -5.14 17.79
CA ASP A 164 -12.41 -5.79 19.09
C ASP A 164 -11.21 -6.73 19.26
N PRO A 165 -10.49 -6.65 20.38
CA PRO A 165 -9.40 -7.56 20.64
C PRO A 165 -9.93 -8.99 20.80
N PRO A 166 -9.26 -10.01 20.21
CA PRO A 166 -9.66 -11.40 20.45
C PRO A 166 -9.48 -11.74 21.93
N ALA A 167 -10.31 -12.66 22.42
CA ALA A 167 -10.28 -13.08 23.83
C ALA A 167 -9.07 -13.95 24.16
N SER A 168 -8.47 -14.59 23.17
CA SER A 168 -7.27 -15.44 23.27
C SER A 168 -6.58 -15.53 21.92
#